data_f3a5bc34e0762a17c73329569c9453d9
#
_entry.id   f3a5bc34e0762a17c73329569c9453d9
#
_cell.length_a   1.000
_cell.length_b   1.000
_cell.length_c   1.000
_cell.angle_alpha   90.00
_cell.angle_beta   90.00
_cell.angle_gamma   90.00
#
_symmetry.space_group_name_H-M   'P 1'
#
loop_
_entity.id
_entity.type
_entity.pdbx_description
1 polymer ?
#
loop_
_entity_poly.entity_id
_entity_poly.type
_entity_poly.pdbx_seq_one_letter_code
_entity_poly.pdbx_strand_id
1 'polypeptide(L)'
;MKTTIRLAFLALTTTLFAQNPLSKQSPSPETFHPATYVKSECITNAQRQQVREQLLINKQQILEAKPDAFRNGGGSPLFISPIKAKAGFDNPGFYIVNFQVDHDLAPNGNLTDYECNERTYDWATGNHEGTDYVIWPYPWKYMQEEVMEIVAAAPGIIIDKRDGNFDLNCDNSGNPNWNGIIIEHADGSQAWYWHFKDGAITTKAIGDTVAEGEYLGAAGSSGSSSIPHLHFEIYDASNNLIDPYEGTCNTLNSVSWWANQPDYYVPAINKISTHNSTNFDDTCGEVENTYEELNFLHGEDIVLRIFFRDIQTNSDTHIVITDPNGTTLYDYIFTSPWPNYEAAYAEWIFPTDSSWADGVYEVTATFGGTAYETIFGINTTLGVEDVATNSITMYPNPVHEKLIVESTATIEMITIVDLAGRKVLEIAPKNSLAELNLSTMSSGVYMVIITSEGKKAVKKLVKQ
;
A
#
# COMPACT_ATOMS: atom_id res chain seq x y z
N MET A 1 -57.96 39.36 -64.45
CA MET A 1 -57.54 38.90 -63.15
C MET A 1 -56.42 37.89 -63.37
N LYS A 2 -55.17 38.25 -63.17
CA LYS A 2 -54.01 37.36 -63.28
C LYS A 2 -53.50 37.04 -61.86
N THR A 3 -53.66 35.83 -61.44
CA THR A 3 -53.24 35.37 -60.14
C THR A 3 -51.80 34.79 -60.23
N THR A 4 -50.86 35.49 -59.63
CA THR A 4 -49.43 35.13 -59.61
C THR A 4 -49.20 34.23 -58.38
N ILE A 5 -48.87 32.94 -58.63
CA ILE A 5 -48.45 31.98 -57.57
C ILE A 5 -46.96 32.24 -57.34
N ARG A 6 -46.59 32.63 -56.10
CA ARG A 6 -45.20 32.66 -55.63
C ARG A 6 -44.88 31.33 -54.98
N LEU A 7 -43.97 30.57 -55.59
CA LEU A 7 -43.33 29.41 -54.95
C LEU A 7 -42.25 29.94 -53.96
N ALA A 8 -42.42 29.60 -52.69
CA ALA A 8 -41.39 29.81 -51.69
C ALA A 8 -40.50 28.55 -51.64
N PHE A 9 -39.23 28.71 -52.00
CA PHE A 9 -38.22 27.67 -51.80
C PHE A 9 -37.81 27.69 -50.32
N LEU A 10 -38.15 26.64 -49.59
CA LEU A 10 -37.65 26.37 -48.26
C LEU A 10 -36.28 25.67 -48.40
N ALA A 11 -35.19 26.40 -48.16
CA ALA A 11 -33.87 25.81 -48.09
C ALA A 11 -33.75 25.07 -46.72
N LEU A 12 -33.79 23.73 -46.79
CA LEU A 12 -33.46 22.89 -45.65
C LEU A 12 -31.93 22.87 -45.49
N THR A 13 -31.43 23.68 -44.56
CA THR A 13 -30.02 23.52 -44.09
C THR A 13 -29.96 22.32 -43.16
N THR A 14 -29.50 21.19 -43.67
CA THR A 14 -29.08 20.07 -42.84
C THR A 14 -27.77 20.43 -42.15
N THR A 15 -27.85 20.84 -40.93
CA THR A 15 -26.67 20.85 -40.01
C THR A 15 -26.31 19.39 -39.78
N LEU A 16 -25.21 18.97 -40.41
CA LEU A 16 -24.52 17.73 -39.97
C LEU A 16 -23.98 18.05 -38.57
N PHE A 17 -24.64 17.52 -37.55
CA PHE A 17 -24.00 17.31 -36.26
C PHE A 17 -22.94 16.23 -36.53
N ALA A 18 -21.67 16.60 -36.43
CA ALA A 18 -20.61 15.62 -36.25
C ALA A 18 -20.98 14.81 -35.00
N GLN A 19 -21.38 13.55 -35.20
CA GLN A 19 -21.52 12.62 -34.08
C GLN A 19 -20.11 12.47 -33.51
N ASN A 20 -19.93 12.92 -32.28
CA ASN A 20 -18.77 12.52 -31.49
C ASN A 20 -18.68 10.98 -31.58
N PRO A 21 -17.47 10.43 -31.78
CA PRO A 21 -17.30 8.99 -31.71
C PRO A 21 -17.89 8.53 -30.37
N LEU A 22 -18.80 7.56 -30.48
CA LEU A 22 -19.53 6.99 -29.36
C LEU A 22 -18.54 6.61 -28.27
N SER A 23 -18.56 7.32 -27.14
CA SER A 23 -17.96 6.81 -25.92
C SER A 23 -18.58 5.44 -25.67
N LYS A 24 -17.75 4.40 -25.61
CA LYS A 24 -18.24 3.07 -25.26
C LYS A 24 -19.00 3.18 -23.95
N GLN A 25 -20.14 2.48 -23.84
CA GLN A 25 -20.97 2.56 -22.63
C GLN A 25 -20.10 2.17 -21.42
N SER A 26 -20.10 3.01 -20.38
CA SER A 26 -19.32 2.77 -19.17
C SER A 26 -19.72 1.43 -18.56
N PRO A 27 -18.79 0.49 -18.38
CA PRO A 27 -19.10 -0.76 -17.72
C PRO A 27 -19.44 -0.48 -16.25
N SER A 28 -20.43 -1.16 -15.72
CA SER A 28 -20.60 -1.26 -14.26
C SER A 28 -19.49 -2.18 -13.71
N PRO A 29 -18.98 -1.96 -12.50
CA PRO A 29 -18.08 -2.93 -11.90
C PRO A 29 -18.80 -4.28 -11.84
N GLU A 30 -18.14 -5.34 -12.33
CA GLU A 30 -18.76 -6.66 -12.40
C GLU A 30 -18.79 -7.32 -11.05
N THR A 31 -17.78 -7.06 -10.22
CA THR A 31 -17.68 -7.61 -8.88
C THR A 31 -17.03 -6.61 -7.91
N PHE A 32 -17.47 -6.68 -6.68
CA PHE A 32 -16.90 -5.98 -5.55
C PHE A 32 -16.65 -6.99 -4.43
N HIS A 33 -15.45 -6.98 -3.92
CA HIS A 33 -15.03 -7.91 -2.89
C HIS A 33 -14.50 -7.13 -1.67
N PRO A 34 -15.31 -7.04 -0.58
CA PRO A 34 -14.75 -6.62 0.69
C PRO A 34 -13.77 -7.68 1.18
N ALA A 35 -12.62 -7.27 1.64
CA ALA A 35 -11.74 -8.19 2.35
C ALA A 35 -12.36 -8.51 3.71
N THR A 36 -12.54 -9.79 3.99
CA THR A 36 -13.05 -10.26 5.30
C THR A 36 -11.90 -10.88 6.08
N TYR A 37 -11.67 -10.35 7.28
CA TYR A 37 -10.63 -10.84 8.18
C TYR A 37 -11.23 -11.63 9.33
N VAL A 38 -10.57 -12.71 9.72
CA VAL A 38 -11.02 -13.52 10.85
C VAL A 38 -10.69 -12.80 12.15
N LYS A 39 -11.74 -12.45 12.91
CA LYS A 39 -11.61 -11.88 14.25
C LYS A 39 -11.38 -13.01 15.24
N SER A 40 -10.25 -13.04 15.90
CA SER A 40 -9.98 -14.03 16.94
C SER A 40 -8.80 -13.63 17.82
N GLU A 41 -8.63 -14.35 18.91
CA GLU A 41 -7.65 -14.07 19.96
C GLU A 41 -6.22 -13.97 19.39
N CYS A 42 -5.66 -12.74 19.38
CA CYS A 42 -4.30 -12.49 18.97
C CYS A 42 -3.32 -12.90 20.08
N ILE A 43 -3.43 -12.29 21.27
CA ILE A 43 -2.57 -12.56 22.43
C ILE A 43 -3.45 -12.65 23.68
N THR A 44 -3.36 -13.76 24.39
CA THR A 44 -4.12 -13.96 25.63
C THR A 44 -3.54 -13.15 26.79
N ASN A 45 -4.37 -12.83 27.78
CA ASN A 45 -3.91 -12.21 29.02
C ASN A 45 -2.83 -13.06 29.74
N ALA A 46 -2.92 -14.40 29.66
CA ALA A 46 -1.91 -15.30 30.20
C ALA A 46 -0.57 -15.17 29.46
N GLN A 47 -0.61 -15.06 28.15
CA GLN A 47 0.60 -14.85 27.34
C GLN A 47 1.23 -13.46 27.63
N ARG A 48 0.43 -12.39 27.75
CA ARG A 48 0.92 -11.07 28.16
C ARG A 48 1.60 -11.13 29.54
N GLN A 49 1.03 -11.85 30.49
CA GLN A 49 1.64 -12.05 31.80
C GLN A 49 3.00 -12.75 31.70
N GLN A 50 3.13 -13.80 30.91
CA GLN A 50 4.40 -14.51 30.68
C GLN A 50 5.44 -13.58 30.02
N VAL A 51 5.02 -12.75 29.06
CA VAL A 51 5.89 -11.73 28.46
C VAL A 51 6.41 -10.78 29.54
N ARG A 52 5.53 -10.21 30.37
CA ARG A 52 5.91 -9.28 31.46
C ARG A 52 6.90 -9.90 32.43
N GLU A 53 6.73 -11.17 32.79
CA GLU A 53 7.70 -11.91 33.63
C GLU A 53 9.06 -12.04 32.93
N GLN A 54 9.08 -12.34 31.63
CA GLN A 54 10.33 -12.40 30.87
C GLN A 54 11.00 -11.03 30.75
N LEU A 55 10.22 -9.97 30.57
CA LEU A 55 10.76 -8.58 30.52
C LEU A 55 11.48 -8.21 31.80
N LEU A 56 10.98 -8.60 32.98
CA LEU A 56 11.66 -8.35 34.25
C LEU A 56 13.03 -9.02 34.30
N ILE A 57 13.13 -10.26 33.82
CA ILE A 57 14.40 -11.01 33.75
C ILE A 57 15.36 -10.33 32.77
N ASN A 58 14.90 -10.00 31.58
CA ASN A 58 15.71 -9.36 30.55
C ASN A 58 16.23 -7.99 31.03
N LYS A 59 15.38 -7.18 31.65
CA LYS A 59 15.76 -5.86 32.19
C LYS A 59 16.82 -5.99 33.29
N GLN A 60 16.71 -6.99 34.17
CA GLN A 60 17.74 -7.25 35.18
C GLN A 60 19.08 -7.60 34.50
N GLN A 61 19.10 -8.47 33.51
CA GLN A 61 20.31 -8.82 32.77
C GLN A 61 20.92 -7.61 32.04
N ILE A 62 20.10 -6.75 31.46
CA ILE A 62 20.55 -5.50 30.83
C ILE A 62 21.21 -4.60 31.87
N LEU A 63 20.60 -4.41 33.06
CA LEU A 63 21.15 -3.58 34.12
C LEU A 63 22.45 -4.13 34.71
N GLU A 64 22.61 -5.46 34.80
CA GLU A 64 23.87 -6.09 35.22
C GLU A 64 25.01 -5.79 34.23
N ALA A 65 24.70 -5.78 32.93
CA ALA A 65 25.66 -5.49 31.86
C ALA A 65 25.88 -3.99 31.64
N LYS A 66 24.81 -3.20 31.75
CA LYS A 66 24.76 -1.74 31.48
C LYS A 66 23.99 -1.03 32.60
N PRO A 67 24.64 -0.69 33.79
CA PRO A 67 23.92 -0.15 34.95
C PRO A 67 23.15 1.15 34.72
N ASP A 68 23.50 1.88 33.69
CA ASP A 68 22.90 3.18 33.35
C ASP A 68 21.88 3.08 32.19
N ALA A 69 21.55 1.89 31.70
CA ALA A 69 20.73 1.70 30.51
C ALA A 69 19.38 2.42 30.55
N PHE A 70 18.71 2.43 31.71
CA PHE A 70 17.35 2.99 31.89
C PHE A 70 17.35 4.30 32.72
N ARG A 71 18.49 5.00 32.83
CA ARG A 71 18.61 6.21 33.68
C ARG A 71 18.17 7.53 33.02
N ASN A 72 17.88 7.52 31.75
CA ASN A 72 17.51 8.71 31.02
C ASN A 72 16.00 8.97 31.19
N GLY A 73 15.63 9.70 32.27
CA GLY A 73 14.26 10.21 32.40
C GLY A 73 13.97 11.21 31.28
N GLY A 74 13.12 10.81 30.35
CA GLY A 74 12.55 11.66 29.28
C GLY A 74 11.06 11.89 29.53
N GLY A 75 10.44 12.81 28.78
CA GLY A 75 8.99 12.87 28.67
C GLY A 75 8.48 11.68 27.85
N SER A 76 7.17 11.43 27.89
CA SER A 76 6.55 10.39 27.06
C SER A 76 6.90 10.60 25.59
N PRO A 77 7.29 9.55 24.86
CA PRO A 77 7.63 9.67 23.45
C PRO A 77 6.40 10.05 22.64
N LEU A 78 6.61 10.76 21.54
CA LEU A 78 5.64 10.86 20.47
C LEU A 78 6.03 9.86 19.40
N PHE A 79 5.08 9.03 18.97
CA PHE A 79 5.32 7.97 18.01
C PHE A 79 5.18 8.45 16.56
N ILE A 80 6.05 7.97 15.70
CA ILE A 80 5.83 7.96 14.24
C ILE A 80 5.14 6.65 13.85
N SER A 81 4.68 6.54 12.59
CA SER A 81 4.14 5.27 12.05
C SER A 81 5.14 4.13 12.28
N PRO A 82 4.70 2.97 12.86
CA PRO A 82 5.55 1.81 13.11
C PRO A 82 5.86 1.02 11.84
N ILE A 83 5.31 1.41 10.70
CA ILE A 83 5.48 0.74 9.42
C ILE A 83 5.92 1.72 8.33
N LYS A 84 6.67 1.20 7.37
CA LYS A 84 6.99 1.89 6.11
C LYS A 84 7.08 0.90 4.97
N ALA A 85 6.94 1.37 3.73
CA ALA A 85 7.21 0.55 2.56
C ALA A 85 8.71 0.30 2.41
N LYS A 86 9.07 -0.91 1.96
CA LYS A 86 10.42 -1.25 1.52
C LYS A 86 10.89 -0.30 0.44
N ALA A 87 12.16 0.07 0.47
CA ALA A 87 12.74 0.92 -0.56
C ALA A 87 12.58 0.31 -1.96
N GLY A 88 12.09 1.11 -2.91
CA GLY A 88 11.81 0.69 -4.29
C GLY A 88 10.44 0.05 -4.50
N PHE A 89 9.58 0.03 -3.50
CA PHE A 89 8.18 -0.35 -3.69
C PHE A 89 7.41 0.78 -4.39
N ASP A 90 6.83 0.49 -5.55
CA ASP A 90 6.30 1.51 -6.46
C ASP A 90 4.76 1.66 -6.40
N ASN A 91 4.02 0.79 -5.68
CA ASN A 91 2.58 0.97 -5.55
C ASN A 91 2.23 2.10 -4.56
N PRO A 92 1.09 2.80 -4.74
CA PRO A 92 0.67 3.91 -3.90
C PRO A 92 0.45 3.54 -2.43
N GLY A 93 0.06 2.29 -2.15
CA GLY A 93 -0.16 1.81 -0.80
C GLY A 93 0.15 0.33 -0.66
N PHE A 94 0.36 -0.12 0.58
CA PHE A 94 0.76 -1.49 0.91
C PHE A 94 0.06 -2.03 2.16
N TYR A 95 -0.78 -1.25 2.81
CA TYR A 95 -1.43 -1.62 4.07
C TYR A 95 -2.81 -1.01 4.21
N ILE A 96 -3.54 -1.54 5.17
CA ILE A 96 -4.72 -0.93 5.80
C ILE A 96 -4.54 -0.97 7.32
N VAL A 97 -5.23 -0.09 8.04
CA VAL A 97 -5.48 -0.28 9.47
C VAL A 97 -6.78 -1.07 9.57
N ASN A 98 -6.73 -2.29 10.08
CA ASN A 98 -7.90 -3.16 10.12
C ASN A 98 -8.64 -3.06 11.46
N PHE A 99 -7.91 -3.11 12.57
CA PHE A 99 -8.47 -3.05 13.91
C PHE A 99 -7.71 -2.06 14.78
N GLN A 100 -8.45 -1.46 15.70
CA GLN A 100 -8.00 -0.54 16.75
C GLN A 100 -8.14 -1.20 18.13
N VAL A 101 -7.64 -0.54 19.17
CA VAL A 101 -7.84 -0.97 20.56
C VAL A 101 -9.34 -0.98 20.89
N ASP A 102 -9.79 -2.01 21.60
CA ASP A 102 -11.16 -2.07 22.12
C ASP A 102 -11.25 -1.35 23.48
N HIS A 103 -12.08 -0.32 23.56
CA HIS A 103 -12.31 0.49 24.75
C HIS A 103 -13.44 -0.02 25.64
N ASP A 104 -14.26 -0.99 25.19
CA ASP A 104 -15.11 -1.78 26.06
C ASP A 104 -14.29 -2.97 26.61
N LEU A 105 -13.59 -2.73 27.73
CA LEU A 105 -12.66 -3.71 28.29
C LEU A 105 -13.33 -4.98 28.84
N ALA A 106 -14.65 -5.07 28.81
CA ALA A 106 -15.39 -6.28 29.14
C ALA A 106 -15.58 -7.13 27.88
N PRO A 107 -15.18 -8.41 27.86
CA PRO A 107 -15.37 -9.30 26.71
C PRO A 107 -16.82 -9.74 26.60
N ASN A 108 -17.71 -8.84 26.17
CA ASN A 108 -19.16 -8.99 26.20
C ASN A 108 -19.80 -8.85 24.81
N GLY A 109 -18.99 -8.62 23.77
CA GLY A 109 -19.42 -8.41 22.39
C GLY A 109 -19.86 -6.97 22.08
N ASN A 110 -19.68 -6.01 22.99
CA ASN A 110 -19.85 -4.60 22.70
C ASN A 110 -18.51 -4.04 22.25
N LEU A 111 -18.42 -3.68 20.99
CA LEU A 111 -17.19 -3.20 20.38
C LEU A 111 -17.17 -1.68 20.40
N THR A 112 -16.08 -1.07 20.86
CA THR A 112 -15.94 0.38 20.90
C THR A 112 -14.49 0.76 20.68
N ASP A 113 -14.15 1.35 19.53
CA ASP A 113 -12.85 1.95 19.29
C ASP A 113 -12.75 3.40 19.82
N TYR A 114 -11.61 4.04 19.67
CA TYR A 114 -11.35 5.39 20.20
C TYR A 114 -12.32 6.47 19.63
N GLU A 115 -12.90 6.28 18.45
CA GLU A 115 -13.87 7.18 17.82
C GLU A 115 -15.32 6.74 18.01
N CYS A 116 -15.60 5.80 18.93
CA CYS A 116 -16.93 5.27 19.23
C CYS A 116 -17.54 4.43 18.10
N ASN A 117 -16.71 3.85 17.23
CA ASN A 117 -17.11 2.92 16.19
C ASN A 117 -16.77 1.48 16.60
N GLU A 118 -17.02 0.53 15.68
CA GLU A 118 -16.83 -0.91 15.89
C GLU A 118 -15.62 -1.47 15.14
N ARG A 119 -14.58 -0.63 14.85
CA ARG A 119 -13.37 -1.04 14.15
C ARG A 119 -12.39 -1.72 15.10
N THR A 120 -12.88 -2.71 15.80
CA THR A 120 -12.16 -3.49 16.81
C THR A 120 -12.78 -4.87 16.94
N TYR A 121 -12.34 -5.68 17.90
CA TYR A 121 -12.95 -6.96 18.24
C TYR A 121 -12.61 -7.41 19.65
N ASP A 122 -13.45 -8.29 20.19
CA ASP A 122 -13.24 -9.00 21.43
C ASP A 122 -13.44 -10.52 21.23
N TRP A 123 -13.08 -11.30 22.23
CA TRP A 123 -13.32 -12.73 22.31
C TRP A 123 -13.71 -13.09 23.76
N ALA A 124 -14.10 -14.34 23.99
CA ALA A 124 -14.69 -14.76 25.27
C ALA A 124 -13.86 -14.45 26.55
N THR A 125 -12.55 -14.20 26.41
CA THR A 125 -11.61 -14.03 27.55
C THR A 125 -10.75 -12.77 27.44
N GLY A 126 -10.94 -11.91 26.46
CA GLY A 126 -10.13 -10.72 26.27
C GLY A 126 -10.58 -9.83 25.13
N ASN A 127 -9.89 -8.74 24.97
CA ASN A 127 -10.16 -7.68 24.03
C ASN A 127 -8.94 -7.43 23.15
N HIS A 128 -9.13 -6.79 22.01
CA HIS A 128 -8.05 -6.32 21.16
C HIS A 128 -7.35 -5.14 21.82
N GLU A 129 -6.05 -5.30 22.11
CA GLU A 129 -5.24 -4.31 22.86
C GLU A 129 -4.23 -3.55 21.99
N GLY A 130 -4.36 -3.61 20.67
CA GLY A 130 -3.41 -2.97 19.77
C GLY A 130 -4.04 -2.35 18.53
N THR A 131 -3.18 -1.88 17.63
CA THR A 131 -3.54 -1.48 16.27
C THR A 131 -3.00 -2.50 15.29
N ASP A 132 -3.86 -3.04 14.40
CA ASP A 132 -3.48 -3.99 13.38
C ASP A 132 -3.26 -3.29 12.04
N TYR A 133 -2.01 -3.29 11.58
CA TYR A 133 -1.61 -2.85 10.24
C TYR A 133 -1.50 -4.07 9.33
N VAL A 134 -2.55 -4.34 8.55
CA VAL A 134 -2.62 -5.52 7.68
C VAL A 134 -2.04 -5.19 6.30
N ILE A 135 -1.25 -6.10 5.75
CA ILE A 135 -0.72 -5.99 4.39
C ILE A 135 -1.87 -6.09 3.38
N TRP A 136 -1.95 -5.15 2.42
CA TRP A 136 -2.98 -5.08 1.38
C TRP A 136 -2.45 -4.45 0.10
N PRO A 137 -2.72 -4.97 -1.15
CA PRO A 137 -3.77 -5.94 -1.48
C PRO A 137 -3.35 -7.41 -1.54
N TYR A 138 -2.08 -7.76 -1.54
CA TYR A 138 -1.58 -9.12 -1.67
C TYR A 138 -0.76 -9.51 -0.42
N PRO A 139 -1.43 -9.94 0.67
CA PRO A 139 -0.79 -10.12 1.96
C PRO A 139 0.41 -11.07 1.93
N TRP A 140 0.26 -12.25 1.35
CA TRP A 140 1.31 -13.28 1.34
C TRP A 140 2.44 -12.95 0.37
N LYS A 141 2.12 -12.41 -0.81
CA LYS A 141 3.11 -11.94 -1.78
C LYS A 141 3.94 -10.80 -1.19
N TYR A 142 3.30 -9.80 -0.62
CA TYR A 142 4.00 -8.65 -0.06
C TYR A 142 4.76 -9.00 1.22
N MET A 143 4.27 -9.98 2.01
CA MET A 143 5.04 -10.58 3.10
C MET A 143 6.28 -11.29 2.56
N GLN A 144 6.15 -12.13 1.52
CA GLN A 144 7.28 -12.82 0.93
C GLN A 144 8.33 -11.85 0.36
N GLU A 145 7.90 -10.75 -0.21
CA GLU A 145 8.74 -9.68 -0.76
C GLU A 145 9.24 -8.69 0.32
N GLU A 146 8.79 -8.83 1.58
CA GLU A 146 9.11 -7.96 2.72
C GLU A 146 8.75 -6.49 2.47
N VAL A 147 7.59 -6.26 1.85
CA VAL A 147 7.13 -4.92 1.47
C VAL A 147 6.85 -4.05 2.68
N MET A 148 6.20 -4.60 3.72
CA MET A 148 5.94 -3.88 4.96
C MET A 148 7.12 -4.05 5.92
N GLU A 149 7.99 -3.05 5.95
CA GLU A 149 9.03 -2.94 6.98
C GLU A 149 8.44 -2.38 8.27
N ILE A 150 8.76 -3.03 9.38
CA ILE A 150 8.45 -2.58 10.74
C ILE A 150 9.63 -1.75 11.24
N VAL A 151 9.34 -0.57 11.79
CA VAL A 151 10.35 0.35 12.30
C VAL A 151 10.06 0.76 13.74
N ALA A 152 11.09 1.15 14.48
CA ALA A 152 10.92 1.70 15.83
C ALA A 152 10.10 2.99 15.76
N ALA A 153 8.89 2.98 16.33
CA ALA A 153 7.99 4.14 16.32
C ALA A 153 8.55 5.30 17.17
N ALA A 154 9.43 5.00 18.12
CA ALA A 154 10.17 5.97 18.93
C ALA A 154 11.50 5.35 19.38
N PRO A 155 12.51 6.16 19.77
CA PRO A 155 13.81 5.64 20.20
C PRO A 155 13.69 4.90 21.54
N GLY A 156 14.50 3.85 21.75
CA GLY A 156 14.49 3.09 22.98
C GLY A 156 15.53 1.99 23.05
N ILE A 157 15.32 1.05 23.95
CA ILE A 157 16.16 -0.13 24.18
C ILE A 157 15.34 -1.37 23.89
N ILE A 158 15.86 -2.31 23.10
CA ILE A 158 15.23 -3.61 22.89
C ILE A 158 15.28 -4.38 24.21
N ILE A 159 14.11 -4.70 24.78
CA ILE A 159 13.99 -5.43 26.05
C ILE A 159 13.49 -6.86 25.87
N ASP A 160 12.91 -7.20 24.68
CA ASP A 160 12.64 -8.56 24.25
C ASP A 160 12.77 -8.68 22.72
N LYS A 161 13.19 -9.84 22.27
CA LYS A 161 13.31 -10.18 20.85
C LYS A 161 13.10 -11.66 20.66
N ARG A 162 12.21 -12.03 19.75
CA ARG A 162 11.92 -13.42 19.39
C ARG A 162 11.92 -13.56 17.88
N ASP A 163 12.54 -14.67 17.42
CA ASP A 163 12.70 -14.99 16.02
C ASP A 163 12.76 -16.51 15.85
N GLY A 164 12.64 -17.03 14.64
CA GLY A 164 12.74 -18.45 14.35
C GLY A 164 11.44 -19.25 14.54
N ASN A 165 10.31 -18.58 14.75
CA ASN A 165 9.01 -19.26 14.86
C ASN A 165 8.30 -19.22 13.50
N PHE A 166 7.47 -20.25 13.24
CA PHE A 166 6.67 -20.37 12.02
C PHE A 166 5.77 -19.14 11.83
N ASP A 167 5.75 -18.60 10.61
CA ASP A 167 5.15 -17.30 10.27
C ASP A 167 4.13 -17.32 9.13
N LEU A 168 3.64 -18.51 8.73
CA LEU A 168 2.56 -18.68 7.76
C LEU A 168 1.29 -19.21 8.43
N ASN A 169 0.97 -18.68 9.63
CA ASN A 169 -0.25 -19.08 10.32
C ASN A 169 -1.48 -18.50 9.64
N CYS A 170 -2.54 -19.30 9.58
CA CYS A 170 -3.81 -19.00 8.89
C CYS A 170 -5.00 -19.04 9.83
N ASP A 171 -4.77 -19.38 11.06
CA ASP A 171 -5.79 -19.41 12.09
C ASP A 171 -5.24 -18.78 13.37
N ASN A 172 -6.16 -18.27 14.15
CA ASN A 172 -5.84 -17.75 15.45
C ASN A 172 -6.02 -18.89 16.46
N SER A 173 -5.22 -19.94 16.31
CA SER A 173 -5.27 -21.16 17.14
C SER A 173 -4.71 -20.97 18.56
N GLY A 174 -4.38 -19.71 18.94
CA GLY A 174 -3.73 -19.41 20.20
C GLY A 174 -2.27 -19.85 20.24
N ASN A 175 -1.60 -20.00 19.09
CA ASN A 175 -0.19 -20.37 19.01
C ASN A 175 0.67 -19.34 19.78
N PRO A 176 1.37 -19.74 20.86
CA PRO A 176 2.16 -18.81 21.67
C PRO A 176 3.52 -18.45 21.05
N ASN A 177 3.88 -19.09 19.93
CA ASN A 177 5.19 -18.93 19.31
C ASN A 177 5.15 -17.86 18.22
N TRP A 178 5.39 -16.62 18.59
CA TRP A 178 5.42 -15.47 17.71
C TRP A 178 6.84 -14.88 17.59
N ASN A 179 7.11 -14.22 16.48
CA ASN A 179 8.30 -13.41 16.26
C ASN A 179 7.95 -11.94 16.54
N GLY A 180 8.88 -11.20 17.11
CA GLY A 180 8.64 -9.80 17.42
C GLY A 180 9.70 -9.16 18.30
N ILE A 181 9.48 -7.88 18.58
CA ILE A 181 10.38 -7.03 19.39
C ILE A 181 9.54 -6.23 20.38
N ILE A 182 10.11 -6.03 21.56
CA ILE A 182 9.59 -5.08 22.56
C ILE A 182 10.68 -4.05 22.85
N ILE A 183 10.30 -2.78 22.79
CA ILE A 183 11.19 -1.63 23.04
C ILE A 183 10.69 -0.91 24.29
N GLU A 184 11.62 -0.56 25.21
CA GLU A 184 11.35 0.35 26.31
C GLU A 184 11.93 1.71 26.00
N HIS A 185 11.11 2.75 26.18
CA HIS A 185 11.44 4.13 25.95
C HIS A 185 12.02 4.80 27.22
N ALA A 186 12.54 6.02 27.07
CA ALA A 186 13.26 6.73 28.15
C ALA A 186 12.38 7.08 29.37
N ASP A 187 11.06 7.17 29.21
CA ASP A 187 10.09 7.39 30.29
C ASP A 187 9.62 6.09 30.96
N GLY A 188 10.08 4.93 30.46
CA GLY A 188 9.68 3.61 30.93
C GLY A 188 8.45 3.02 30.23
N SER A 189 7.82 3.76 29.31
CA SER A 189 6.78 3.22 28.45
C SER A 189 7.34 2.16 27.48
N GLN A 190 6.48 1.31 26.96
CA GLN A 190 6.89 0.20 26.11
C GLN A 190 6.04 0.15 24.83
N ALA A 191 6.70 -0.14 23.71
CA ALA A 191 6.06 -0.46 22.46
C ALA A 191 6.35 -1.92 22.09
N TRP A 192 5.29 -2.68 21.82
CA TRP A 192 5.31 -4.10 21.52
C TRP A 192 4.93 -4.32 20.06
N TYR A 193 5.79 -5.01 19.29
CA TYR A 193 5.67 -5.26 17.86
C TYR A 193 5.60 -6.77 17.62
N TRP A 194 4.48 -7.26 17.10
CA TRP A 194 4.18 -8.70 17.00
C TRP A 194 4.02 -9.17 15.56
N HIS A 195 4.04 -10.50 15.37
CA HIS A 195 3.77 -11.23 14.13
C HIS A 195 4.81 -11.04 13.03
N PHE A 196 6.08 -10.79 13.37
CA PHE A 196 7.14 -10.63 12.37
C PHE A 196 7.34 -11.88 11.53
N LYS A 197 7.87 -11.68 10.33
CA LYS A 197 8.33 -12.71 9.42
C LYS A 197 9.58 -13.38 9.99
N ASP A 198 9.65 -14.73 9.87
CA ASP A 198 10.80 -15.54 10.30
C ASP A 198 12.06 -15.14 9.56
N GLY A 199 13.16 -14.93 10.30
CA GLY A 199 14.46 -14.56 9.77
C GLY A 199 14.58 -13.15 9.21
N ALA A 200 13.48 -12.35 9.16
CA ALA A 200 13.48 -10.98 8.67
C ALA A 200 13.42 -9.96 9.82
N ILE A 201 14.25 -10.14 10.83
CA ILE A 201 14.31 -9.31 12.03
C ILE A 201 15.70 -8.68 12.19
N THR A 202 15.78 -7.46 12.76
CA THR A 202 17.07 -6.75 12.96
C THR A 202 18.13 -7.64 13.62
N THR A 203 19.39 -7.43 13.28
CA THR A 203 20.52 -8.14 13.90
C THR A 203 20.86 -7.63 15.32
N LYS A 204 20.26 -6.52 15.74
CA LYS A 204 20.43 -6.00 17.11
C LYS A 204 19.93 -6.99 18.15
N ALA A 205 20.58 -6.98 19.31
CA ALA A 205 20.29 -7.87 20.43
C ALA A 205 19.48 -7.18 21.53
N ILE A 206 18.96 -7.95 22.46
CA ILE A 206 18.38 -7.44 23.70
C ILE A 206 19.42 -6.58 24.42
N GLY A 207 19.05 -5.39 24.88
CA GLY A 207 19.92 -4.40 25.50
C GLY A 207 20.57 -3.40 24.52
N ASP A 208 20.36 -3.56 23.21
CA ASP A 208 20.81 -2.57 22.22
C ASP A 208 19.79 -1.45 22.06
N THR A 209 20.29 -0.26 21.76
CA THR A 209 19.46 0.93 21.49
C THR A 209 19.02 0.93 20.03
N VAL A 210 17.82 1.47 19.80
CA VAL A 210 17.28 1.77 18.47
C VAL A 210 16.92 3.25 18.39
N ALA A 211 17.10 3.84 17.22
CA ALA A 211 16.64 5.19 16.91
C ALA A 211 15.21 5.13 16.36
N GLU A 212 14.49 6.25 16.41
CA GLU A 212 13.21 6.43 15.73
C GLU A 212 13.38 6.14 14.22
N GLY A 213 12.45 5.39 13.64
CA GLY A 213 12.46 4.99 12.23
C GLY A 213 13.47 3.90 11.86
N GLU A 214 14.23 3.38 12.84
CA GLU A 214 15.20 2.30 12.60
C GLU A 214 14.48 0.97 12.32
N TYR A 215 14.98 0.23 11.33
CA TYR A 215 14.42 -1.06 10.92
C TYR A 215 14.46 -2.09 12.06
N LEU A 216 13.31 -2.68 12.34
CA LEU A 216 13.14 -3.76 13.31
C LEU A 216 12.94 -5.12 12.63
N GLY A 217 12.26 -5.16 11.51
CA GLY A 217 11.96 -6.39 10.78
C GLY A 217 10.91 -6.18 9.70
N ALA A 218 10.41 -7.29 9.15
CA ALA A 218 9.30 -7.31 8.21
C ALA A 218 8.07 -7.96 8.84
N ALA A 219 6.87 -7.50 8.44
CA ALA A 219 5.62 -8.09 8.89
C ALA A 219 5.43 -9.51 8.34
N GLY A 220 4.91 -10.40 9.18
CA GLY A 220 4.59 -11.79 8.87
C GLY A 220 3.26 -12.20 9.50
N SER A 221 3.09 -13.51 9.69
CA SER A 221 1.91 -14.12 10.33
C SER A 221 2.32 -15.15 11.36
N SER A 222 3.30 -14.81 12.22
CA SER A 222 3.79 -15.70 13.29
C SER A 222 2.89 -15.65 14.52
N GLY A 223 2.79 -16.76 15.26
CA GLY A 223 1.94 -16.86 16.45
C GLY A 223 0.46 -17.04 16.14
N SER A 224 -0.42 -16.50 16.96
CA SER A 224 -1.87 -16.52 16.72
C SER A 224 -2.23 -15.41 15.74
N SER A 225 -2.22 -15.72 14.46
CA SER A 225 -2.43 -14.77 13.35
C SER A 225 -3.10 -15.47 12.18
N SER A 226 -3.98 -14.80 11.47
CA SER A 226 -4.69 -15.35 10.30
C SER A 226 -4.26 -14.75 8.97
N ILE A 227 -3.45 -13.69 9.01
CA ILE A 227 -2.99 -12.96 7.83
C ILE A 227 -1.74 -12.14 8.18
N PRO A 228 -0.81 -11.89 7.25
CA PRO A 228 0.35 -11.04 7.50
C PRO A 228 -0.02 -9.62 7.92
N HIS A 229 0.41 -9.24 9.12
CA HIS A 229 0.17 -7.93 9.70
C HIS A 229 1.19 -7.58 10.78
N LEU A 230 1.26 -6.32 11.15
CA LEU A 230 1.84 -5.87 12.41
C LEU A 230 0.71 -5.65 13.41
N HIS A 231 0.74 -6.33 14.55
CA HIS A 231 -0.02 -5.97 15.75
C HIS A 231 0.87 -5.11 16.66
N PHE A 232 0.41 -3.90 17.00
CA PHE A 232 1.18 -2.88 17.70
C PHE A 232 0.47 -2.46 18.99
N GLU A 233 1.07 -2.78 20.15
CA GLU A 233 0.57 -2.43 21.48
C GLU A 233 1.48 -1.42 22.16
N ILE A 234 0.91 -0.54 23.01
CA ILE A 234 1.65 0.42 23.82
C ILE A 234 1.23 0.31 25.28
N TYR A 235 2.21 0.34 26.17
CA TYR A 235 2.00 0.37 27.61
C TYR A 235 2.76 1.53 28.24
N ASP A 236 2.16 2.18 29.26
CA ASP A 236 2.86 3.17 30.06
C ASP A 236 3.91 2.54 31.00
N ALA A 237 4.67 3.37 31.71
CA ALA A 237 5.67 2.91 32.69
C ALA A 237 5.10 2.09 33.86
N SER A 238 3.79 2.13 34.06
CA SER A 238 3.06 1.34 35.08
C SER A 238 2.43 0.06 34.51
N ASN A 239 2.70 -0.25 33.23
CA ASN A 239 2.13 -1.34 32.45
C ASN A 239 0.60 -1.21 32.22
N ASN A 240 0.05 0.00 32.24
CA ASN A 240 -1.31 0.23 31.78
C ASN A 240 -1.31 0.31 30.26
N LEU A 241 -2.33 -0.29 29.64
CA LEU A 241 -2.55 -0.18 28.20
C LEU A 241 -2.78 1.27 27.79
N ILE A 242 -2.18 1.70 26.71
CA ILE A 242 -2.34 2.99 26.06
C ILE A 242 -2.87 2.77 24.65
N ASP A 243 -3.94 3.44 24.28
CA ASP A 243 -4.27 3.63 22.88
C ASP A 243 -3.55 4.90 22.38
N PRO A 244 -2.65 4.81 21.39
CA PRO A 244 -1.90 6.00 20.96
C PRO A 244 -2.78 7.07 20.31
N TYR A 245 -4.04 6.78 19.99
CA TYR A 245 -4.98 7.74 19.37
C TYR A 245 -5.74 8.53 20.44
N GLU A 246 -5.89 9.82 20.22
CA GLU A 246 -6.88 10.65 20.93
C GLU A 246 -8.22 10.49 20.20
N GLY A 247 -9.30 10.31 20.94
CA GLY A 247 -10.65 10.21 20.40
C GLY A 247 -11.72 10.26 21.46
N THR A 248 -12.96 10.44 21.02
CA THR A 248 -14.12 10.68 21.89
C THR A 248 -14.37 9.54 22.88
N CYS A 249 -14.12 8.31 22.48
CA CYS A 249 -14.31 7.11 23.29
C CYS A 249 -13.02 6.52 23.85
N ASN A 250 -11.86 7.17 23.64
CA ASN A 250 -10.64 6.73 24.30
C ASN A 250 -10.74 6.95 25.80
N THR A 251 -10.80 5.84 26.56
CA THR A 251 -10.88 5.84 28.03
C THR A 251 -9.54 5.55 28.70
N LEU A 252 -8.48 5.25 27.96
CA LEU A 252 -7.19 4.81 28.47
C LEU A 252 -6.21 5.99 28.66
N ASN A 253 -6.29 6.99 27.80
CA ASN A 253 -5.46 8.22 27.86
C ASN A 253 -6.24 9.40 27.30
N SER A 254 -5.81 10.62 27.67
CA SER A 254 -6.53 11.86 27.34
C SER A 254 -5.86 12.69 26.25
N VAL A 255 -4.73 12.25 25.72
CA VAL A 255 -3.96 12.94 24.68
C VAL A 255 -3.38 11.92 23.72
N SER A 256 -3.21 12.34 22.47
CA SER A 256 -2.56 11.51 21.46
C SER A 256 -1.09 11.26 21.81
N TRP A 257 -0.62 10.05 21.57
CA TRP A 257 0.80 9.68 21.64
C TRP A 257 1.47 9.69 20.25
N TRP A 258 0.74 10.02 19.19
CA TRP A 258 1.29 10.22 17.85
C TRP A 258 1.93 11.59 17.71
N ALA A 259 3.09 11.67 17.04
CA ALA A 259 3.67 12.93 16.61
C ALA A 259 2.75 13.68 15.63
N ASN A 260 2.10 12.92 14.76
CA ASN A 260 1.06 13.37 13.86
C ASN A 260 0.02 12.26 13.78
N GLN A 261 -1.06 12.39 14.55
CA GLN A 261 -2.13 11.40 14.54
C GLN A 261 -2.78 11.33 13.15
N PRO A 262 -2.83 10.15 12.52
CA PRO A 262 -3.59 9.99 11.29
C PRO A 262 -5.09 10.11 11.54
N ASP A 263 -5.82 10.55 10.50
CA ASP A 263 -7.28 10.56 10.54
C ASP A 263 -7.83 9.12 10.73
N TYR A 264 -9.04 9.00 11.28
CA TYR A 264 -9.69 7.70 11.49
C TYR A 264 -9.92 6.94 10.19
N TYR A 265 -10.36 7.65 9.14
CA TYR A 265 -10.40 7.15 7.77
C TYR A 265 -9.33 7.84 6.93
N VAL A 266 -8.53 7.06 6.23
CA VAL A 266 -7.51 7.54 5.28
C VAL A 266 -7.80 6.95 3.90
N PRO A 267 -8.86 7.43 3.20
CA PRO A 267 -9.28 6.88 1.93
C PRO A 267 -8.19 7.01 0.87
N ALA A 268 -7.82 5.90 0.24
CA ALA A 268 -6.80 5.88 -0.81
C ALA A 268 -7.00 4.68 -1.75
N ILE A 269 -6.37 4.74 -2.92
CA ILE A 269 -6.12 3.57 -3.76
C ILE A 269 -4.74 3.04 -3.40
N ASN A 270 -4.67 1.78 -2.95
CA ASN A 270 -3.40 1.11 -2.66
C ASN A 270 -2.75 0.58 -3.94
N LYS A 271 -3.56 0.16 -4.92
CA LYS A 271 -3.06 -0.36 -6.20
C LYS A 271 -4.11 -0.20 -7.29
N ILE A 272 -3.65 0.08 -8.49
CA ILE A 272 -4.40 -0.03 -9.74
C ILE A 272 -3.61 -0.93 -10.68
N SER A 273 -4.25 -1.95 -11.27
CA SER A 273 -3.56 -2.94 -12.11
C SER A 273 -4.51 -3.57 -13.12
N THR A 274 -3.93 -4.09 -14.21
CA THR A 274 -4.64 -4.89 -15.22
C THR A 274 -4.27 -6.35 -15.08
N HIS A 275 -5.21 -7.25 -15.42
CA HIS A 275 -5.11 -8.69 -15.23
C HIS A 275 -5.69 -9.43 -16.43
N ASN A 276 -5.23 -10.65 -16.65
CA ASN A 276 -5.77 -11.56 -17.68
C ASN A 276 -6.83 -12.53 -17.15
N SER A 277 -7.25 -12.36 -15.89
CA SER A 277 -8.25 -13.23 -15.24
C SER A 277 -9.00 -12.46 -14.15
N THR A 278 -10.26 -12.81 -13.94
CA THR A 278 -11.05 -12.39 -12.77
C THR A 278 -10.75 -13.23 -11.52
N ASN A 279 -9.94 -14.28 -11.62
CA ASN A 279 -9.53 -15.03 -10.44
C ASN A 279 -8.76 -14.14 -9.47
N PHE A 280 -9.08 -14.27 -8.22
CA PHE A 280 -8.34 -13.68 -7.12
C PHE A 280 -7.92 -14.82 -6.20
N ASP A 281 -6.61 -15.05 -6.10
CA ASP A 281 -6.06 -16.12 -5.28
C ASP A 281 -5.79 -15.55 -3.88
N ASP A 282 -6.47 -16.10 -2.88
CA ASP A 282 -6.40 -15.69 -1.47
C ASP A 282 -6.16 -16.89 -0.54
N THR A 283 -5.57 -17.95 -1.06
CA THR A 283 -5.24 -19.15 -0.29
C THR A 283 -4.27 -18.78 0.83
N CYS A 284 -4.72 -18.95 2.05
CA CYS A 284 -3.93 -18.58 3.21
C CYS A 284 -2.62 -19.38 3.31
N GLY A 285 -1.52 -18.69 3.59
CA GLY A 285 -0.17 -19.26 3.68
C GLY A 285 0.52 -19.50 2.35
N GLU A 286 -0.15 -19.25 1.23
CA GLU A 286 0.40 -19.36 -0.11
C GLU A 286 0.59 -17.98 -0.74
N VAL A 287 1.67 -17.80 -1.50
CA VAL A 287 1.90 -16.56 -2.25
C VAL A 287 0.84 -16.44 -3.34
N GLU A 288 0.10 -15.34 -3.36
CA GLU A 288 -0.98 -15.11 -4.32
C GLU A 288 -0.46 -15.10 -5.76
N ASN A 289 -1.16 -15.82 -6.65
CA ASN A 289 -1.05 -15.60 -8.07
C ASN A 289 -1.90 -14.37 -8.43
N THR A 290 -1.25 -13.26 -8.77
CA THR A 290 -1.96 -12.00 -8.98
C THR A 290 -2.68 -11.93 -10.31
N TYR A 291 -2.34 -12.79 -11.29
CA TYR A 291 -2.84 -12.73 -12.68
C TYR A 291 -2.62 -11.35 -13.33
N GLU A 292 -1.70 -10.55 -12.80
CA GLU A 292 -1.36 -9.26 -13.38
C GLU A 292 -0.75 -9.44 -14.76
N GLU A 293 -1.27 -8.68 -15.73
CA GLU A 293 -0.82 -8.69 -17.10
C GLU A 293 -0.83 -7.25 -17.64
N LEU A 294 0.24 -6.90 -18.34
CA LEU A 294 0.36 -5.61 -18.98
C LEU A 294 0.24 -5.67 -20.50
N ASN A 295 0.31 -6.85 -21.08
CA ASN A 295 0.35 -7.04 -22.53
C ASN A 295 -0.79 -7.95 -22.97
N PHE A 296 -1.69 -7.42 -23.79
CA PHE A 296 -2.87 -8.13 -24.27
C PHE A 296 -2.86 -8.22 -25.80
N LEU A 297 -3.56 -9.21 -26.32
CA LEU A 297 -3.84 -9.35 -27.73
C LEU A 297 -5.29 -8.94 -28.02
N HIS A 298 -5.60 -8.61 -29.28
CA HIS A 298 -6.97 -8.42 -29.68
C HIS A 298 -7.81 -9.68 -29.41
N GLY A 299 -8.97 -9.52 -28.80
CA GLY A 299 -9.88 -10.60 -28.44
C GLY A 299 -9.67 -11.16 -27.04
N GLU A 300 -8.67 -10.66 -26.30
CA GLU A 300 -8.52 -10.95 -24.87
C GLU A 300 -9.30 -9.93 -24.03
N ASP A 301 -9.77 -10.38 -22.88
CA ASP A 301 -10.41 -9.51 -21.91
C ASP A 301 -9.35 -8.86 -21.02
N ILE A 302 -9.46 -7.54 -20.82
CA ILE A 302 -8.64 -6.80 -19.87
C ILE A 302 -9.47 -6.64 -18.59
N VAL A 303 -8.98 -7.17 -17.47
CA VAL A 303 -9.59 -6.99 -16.16
C VAL A 303 -8.84 -5.87 -15.44
N LEU A 304 -9.47 -4.71 -15.30
CA LEU A 304 -8.95 -3.61 -14.49
C LEU A 304 -9.37 -3.82 -13.03
N ARG A 305 -8.43 -3.84 -12.10
CA ARG A 305 -8.69 -3.83 -10.65
C ARG A 305 -8.19 -2.57 -10.00
N ILE A 306 -9.01 -2.05 -9.10
CA ILE A 306 -8.66 -0.94 -8.22
C ILE A 306 -8.84 -1.41 -6.78
N PHE A 307 -7.75 -1.40 -6.02
CA PHE A 307 -7.71 -1.82 -4.63
C PHE A 307 -7.76 -0.59 -3.72
N PHE A 308 -8.82 -0.50 -2.92
CA PHE A 308 -9.09 0.63 -2.06
C PHE A 308 -8.70 0.34 -0.61
N ARG A 309 -8.29 1.39 0.09
CA ARG A 309 -8.21 1.48 1.53
C ARG A 309 -9.25 2.48 2.02
N ASP A 310 -9.94 2.18 3.13
CA ASP A 310 -10.92 3.03 3.79
C ASP A 310 -11.97 3.61 2.82
N ILE A 311 -12.46 2.79 1.87
CA ILE A 311 -13.49 3.24 0.94
C ILE A 311 -14.79 3.49 1.69
N GLN A 312 -15.38 4.67 1.49
CA GLN A 312 -16.62 5.09 2.16
C GLN A 312 -17.81 5.03 1.23
N THR A 313 -18.99 4.87 1.82
CA THR A 313 -20.26 4.96 1.08
C THR A 313 -20.35 6.28 0.33
N ASN A 314 -20.80 6.23 -0.92
CA ASN A 314 -20.97 7.38 -1.81
C ASN A 314 -19.65 8.11 -2.16
N SER A 315 -18.48 7.49 -1.94
CA SER A 315 -17.24 8.05 -2.46
C SER A 315 -17.12 7.81 -3.97
N ASP A 316 -16.65 8.83 -4.68
CA ASP A 316 -16.50 8.81 -6.14
C ASP A 316 -15.07 8.45 -6.54
N THR A 317 -14.97 7.60 -7.56
CA THR A 317 -13.72 7.31 -8.28
C THR A 317 -13.92 7.66 -9.75
N HIS A 318 -13.20 8.65 -10.23
CA HIS A 318 -13.23 9.06 -11.64
C HIS A 318 -12.22 8.22 -12.42
N ILE A 319 -12.67 7.42 -13.39
CA ILE A 319 -11.85 6.49 -14.17
C ILE A 319 -11.82 6.95 -15.62
N VAL A 320 -10.61 7.15 -16.13
CA VAL A 320 -10.35 7.55 -17.52
C VAL A 320 -9.42 6.53 -18.16
N ILE A 321 -9.78 6.04 -19.35
CA ILE A 321 -8.91 5.19 -20.18
C ILE A 321 -8.66 5.90 -21.51
N THR A 322 -7.38 6.13 -21.83
CA THR A 322 -6.92 6.82 -23.02
C THR A 322 -6.17 5.87 -23.95
N ASP A 323 -6.49 5.93 -25.24
CA ASP A 323 -5.87 5.12 -26.27
C ASP A 323 -4.44 5.61 -26.66
N PRO A 324 -3.67 4.83 -27.44
CA PRO A 324 -2.33 5.21 -27.88
C PRO A 324 -2.25 6.52 -28.70
N ASN A 325 -3.37 7.01 -29.22
CA ASN A 325 -3.46 8.26 -29.99
C ASN A 325 -3.87 9.46 -29.12
N GLY A 326 -4.03 9.27 -27.81
CA GLY A 326 -4.49 10.28 -26.87
C GLY A 326 -6.02 10.50 -26.90
N THR A 327 -6.80 9.55 -27.45
CA THR A 327 -8.26 9.63 -27.46
C THR A 327 -8.81 8.97 -26.21
N THR A 328 -9.67 9.67 -25.49
CA THR A 328 -10.40 9.08 -24.35
C THR A 328 -11.42 8.07 -24.82
N LEU A 329 -11.24 6.80 -24.42
CA LEU A 329 -12.17 5.71 -24.72
C LEU A 329 -13.26 5.58 -23.66
N TYR A 330 -12.88 5.71 -22.39
CA TYR A 330 -13.76 5.63 -21.25
C TYR A 330 -13.50 6.83 -20.33
N ASP A 331 -14.57 7.45 -19.89
CA ASP A 331 -14.57 8.59 -18.96
C ASP A 331 -15.86 8.48 -18.14
N TYR A 332 -15.74 8.01 -16.89
CA TYR A 332 -16.91 7.78 -16.04
C TYR A 332 -16.57 7.88 -14.56
N ILE A 333 -17.60 8.10 -13.76
CA ILE A 333 -17.50 8.14 -12.30
C ILE A 333 -18.13 6.85 -11.76
N PHE A 334 -17.35 6.13 -10.98
CA PHE A 334 -17.83 5.06 -10.13
C PHE A 334 -18.10 5.60 -8.74
N THR A 335 -19.36 5.60 -8.30
CA THR A 335 -19.75 5.95 -6.94
C THR A 335 -19.93 4.68 -6.12
N SER A 336 -19.21 4.55 -5.00
CA SER A 336 -19.30 3.39 -4.11
C SER A 336 -20.72 3.26 -3.54
N PRO A 337 -21.48 2.21 -3.89
CA PRO A 337 -22.81 1.98 -3.32
C PRO A 337 -22.77 1.20 -2.00
N TRP A 338 -21.57 0.84 -1.57
CA TRP A 338 -21.36 -0.10 -0.46
C TRP A 338 -21.15 0.62 0.87
N PRO A 339 -21.31 -0.10 2.00
CA PRO A 339 -20.89 0.40 3.32
C PRO A 339 -19.40 0.76 3.32
N ASN A 340 -18.95 1.42 4.37
CA ASN A 340 -17.53 1.67 4.57
C ASN A 340 -16.78 0.35 4.76
N TYR A 341 -15.66 0.21 4.07
CA TYR A 341 -14.75 -0.93 4.19
C TYR A 341 -13.31 -0.46 4.36
N GLU A 342 -12.59 -1.09 5.27
CA GLU A 342 -11.16 -0.86 5.49
C GLU A 342 -10.34 -1.28 4.27
N ALA A 343 -10.75 -2.39 3.64
CA ALA A 343 -10.15 -2.92 2.43
C ALA A 343 -11.22 -3.43 1.47
N ALA A 344 -11.08 -3.10 0.20
CA ALA A 344 -11.95 -3.61 -0.85
C ALA A 344 -11.26 -3.50 -2.21
N TYR A 345 -11.70 -4.28 -3.19
CA TYR A 345 -11.37 -4.01 -4.58
C TYR A 345 -12.60 -4.04 -5.46
N ALA A 346 -12.56 -3.27 -6.53
CA ALA A 346 -13.55 -3.30 -7.60
C ALA A 346 -12.87 -3.68 -8.91
N GLU A 347 -13.56 -4.45 -9.75
CA GLU A 347 -13.02 -4.85 -11.05
C GLU A 347 -14.00 -4.58 -12.19
N TRP A 348 -13.43 -4.25 -13.35
CA TRP A 348 -14.13 -4.01 -14.63
C TRP A 348 -13.52 -4.86 -15.71
N ILE A 349 -14.35 -5.45 -16.55
CA ILE A 349 -13.91 -6.25 -17.69
C ILE A 349 -14.09 -5.44 -18.97
N PHE A 350 -13.03 -5.32 -19.74
CA PHE A 350 -13.02 -4.66 -21.04
C PHE A 350 -12.70 -5.69 -22.13
N PRO A 351 -13.72 -6.25 -22.82
CA PRO A 351 -13.48 -7.11 -23.97
C PRO A 351 -12.81 -6.32 -25.09
N THR A 352 -11.66 -6.78 -25.55
CA THR A 352 -10.97 -6.16 -26.68
C THR A 352 -11.35 -6.79 -28.01
N ASP A 353 -11.25 -6.03 -29.09
CA ASP A 353 -11.43 -6.50 -30.44
C ASP A 353 -10.50 -5.73 -31.41
N SER A 354 -10.58 -6.03 -32.70
CA SER A 354 -9.75 -5.37 -33.72
C SER A 354 -10.02 -3.87 -33.91
N SER A 355 -10.99 -3.28 -33.21
CA SER A 355 -11.23 -1.83 -33.21
C SER A 355 -10.36 -1.09 -32.19
N TRP A 356 -9.73 -1.80 -31.26
CA TRP A 356 -8.75 -1.22 -30.35
C TRP A 356 -7.45 -0.98 -31.10
N ALA A 357 -6.83 0.18 -30.93
CA ALA A 357 -5.56 0.50 -31.59
C ALA A 357 -4.41 -0.32 -31.00
N ASP A 358 -3.44 -0.73 -31.81
CA ASP A 358 -2.20 -1.28 -31.30
C ASP A 358 -1.39 -0.19 -30.56
N GLY A 359 -0.87 -0.50 -29.36
CA GLY A 359 -0.04 0.43 -28.61
C GLY A 359 -0.34 0.47 -27.11
N VAL A 360 0.13 1.51 -26.45
CA VAL A 360 0.05 1.69 -24.99
C VAL A 360 -1.19 2.49 -24.63
N TYR A 361 -1.96 1.97 -23.72
CA TYR A 361 -3.13 2.60 -23.10
C TYR A 361 -2.78 3.11 -21.71
N GLU A 362 -3.36 4.23 -21.33
CA GLU A 362 -3.24 4.81 -20.00
C GLU A 362 -4.57 4.69 -19.27
N VAL A 363 -4.49 4.31 -18.00
CA VAL A 363 -5.63 4.28 -17.08
C VAL A 363 -5.33 5.22 -15.94
N THR A 364 -6.19 6.21 -15.74
CA THR A 364 -6.14 7.12 -14.59
C THR A 364 -7.38 6.90 -13.73
N ALA A 365 -7.18 6.65 -12.44
CA ALA A 365 -8.25 6.64 -11.45
C ALA A 365 -8.01 7.80 -10.46
N THR A 366 -8.95 8.74 -10.37
CA THR A 366 -8.88 9.84 -9.41
C THR A 366 -9.82 9.55 -8.25
N PHE A 367 -9.26 9.44 -7.04
CA PHE A 367 -9.99 9.13 -5.81
C PHE A 367 -9.50 10.06 -4.69
N GLY A 368 -10.43 10.65 -3.92
CA GLY A 368 -10.07 11.60 -2.86
C GLY A 368 -9.22 12.79 -3.35
N GLY A 369 -9.35 13.19 -4.62
CA GLY A 369 -8.56 14.27 -5.24
C GLY A 369 -7.15 13.85 -5.67
N THR A 370 -6.74 12.61 -5.46
CA THR A 370 -5.45 12.07 -5.90
C THR A 370 -5.63 11.22 -7.16
N ALA A 371 -4.81 11.44 -8.17
CA ALA A 371 -4.76 10.64 -9.39
C ALA A 371 -3.78 9.47 -9.22
N TYR A 372 -4.23 8.29 -9.61
CA TYR A 372 -3.48 7.04 -9.63
C TYR A 372 -3.47 6.51 -11.05
N GLU A 373 -2.33 6.03 -11.53
CA GLU A 373 -2.14 5.68 -12.93
C GLU A 373 -1.60 4.27 -13.09
N THR A 374 -2.01 3.60 -14.17
CA THR A 374 -1.38 2.38 -14.68
C THR A 374 -1.44 2.38 -16.20
N ILE A 375 -0.69 1.50 -16.84
CA ILE A 375 -0.66 1.35 -18.29
C ILE A 375 -0.85 -0.12 -18.68
N PHE A 376 -1.36 -0.35 -19.88
CA PHE A 376 -1.33 -1.66 -20.51
C PHE A 376 -1.12 -1.51 -22.03
N GLY A 377 -0.67 -2.58 -22.67
CA GLY A 377 -0.44 -2.62 -24.13
C GLY A 377 -1.37 -3.57 -24.82
N ILE A 378 -1.81 -3.22 -26.05
CA ILE A 378 -2.48 -4.14 -26.95
C ILE A 378 -1.58 -4.36 -28.18
N ASN A 379 -1.31 -5.63 -28.54
CA ASN A 379 -0.38 -6.03 -29.60
C ASN A 379 0.96 -5.30 -29.54
N THR A 380 1.36 -4.87 -28.37
CA THR A 380 2.67 -4.23 -28.13
C THR A 380 3.30 -4.83 -26.89
N THR A 381 4.62 -4.95 -26.90
CA THR A 381 5.33 -5.47 -25.73
C THR A 381 5.68 -4.29 -24.84
N LEU A 382 4.93 -4.12 -23.76
CA LEU A 382 5.42 -3.38 -22.61
C LEU A 382 6.44 -4.29 -21.94
N GLY A 383 7.72 -4.13 -22.33
CA GLY A 383 8.78 -4.96 -21.79
C GLY A 383 9.04 -4.58 -20.33
N VAL A 384 8.48 -5.33 -19.40
CA VAL A 384 9.16 -5.66 -18.17
C VAL A 384 9.68 -7.09 -18.37
N GLU A 385 10.65 -7.29 -19.24
CA GLU A 385 11.55 -8.42 -19.00
C GLU A 385 12.29 -8.08 -17.72
N ASP A 386 12.17 -8.94 -16.72
CA ASP A 386 12.91 -8.92 -15.47
C ASP A 386 14.40 -8.63 -15.64
N VAL A 387 14.75 -7.38 -15.75
CA VAL A 387 15.90 -6.91 -15.01
C VAL A 387 15.37 -6.87 -13.60
N ALA A 388 15.89 -7.70 -12.71
CA ALA A 388 15.58 -7.63 -11.30
C ALA A 388 15.52 -6.14 -10.93
N THR A 389 14.32 -5.62 -10.61
CA THR A 389 14.07 -4.18 -10.40
C THR A 389 14.95 -3.59 -9.31
N ASN A 390 15.59 -4.44 -8.53
CA ASN A 390 16.62 -4.14 -7.54
C ASN A 390 17.98 -3.74 -8.14
N SER A 391 18.18 -3.80 -9.46
CA SER A 391 19.47 -3.50 -10.08
C SER A 391 19.55 -2.10 -10.70
N ILE A 392 18.43 -1.38 -10.86
CA ILE A 392 18.42 -0.03 -11.44
C ILE A 392 17.69 0.93 -10.50
N THR A 393 18.42 1.94 -10.03
CA THR A 393 17.87 3.06 -9.24
C THR A 393 17.89 4.34 -10.05
N MET A 394 16.93 5.24 -9.79
CA MET A 394 16.78 6.50 -10.49
C MET A 394 16.40 7.58 -9.48
N TYR A 395 17.23 8.61 -9.35
CA TYR A 395 17.04 9.68 -8.36
C TYR A 395 17.67 11.01 -8.79
N PRO A 396 17.14 12.15 -8.28
CA PRO A 396 15.88 12.29 -7.57
C PRO A 396 14.69 12.11 -8.51
N ASN A 397 13.56 11.62 -7.99
CA ASN A 397 12.29 11.59 -8.70
C ASN A 397 11.18 11.96 -7.68
N PRO A 398 10.53 13.13 -7.77
CA PRO A 398 10.60 14.12 -8.87
C PRO A 398 11.97 14.80 -9.07
N VAL A 399 12.25 15.16 -10.34
CA VAL A 399 13.51 15.77 -10.77
C VAL A 399 13.32 17.21 -11.26
N HIS A 400 14.28 18.09 -10.92
CA HIS A 400 14.33 19.46 -11.48
C HIS A 400 15.29 19.56 -12.69
N GLU A 401 16.58 19.31 -12.50
CA GLU A 401 17.57 19.51 -13.56
C GLU A 401 18.41 18.28 -13.86
N LYS A 402 18.78 17.50 -12.84
CA LYS A 402 19.71 16.40 -12.95
C LYS A 402 19.09 15.11 -12.44
N LEU A 403 19.09 14.09 -13.29
CA LEU A 403 18.67 12.73 -12.97
C LEU A 403 19.88 11.83 -12.96
N ILE A 404 20.03 11.05 -11.91
CA ILE A 404 21.03 9.98 -11.81
C ILE A 404 20.30 8.66 -12.05
N VAL A 405 20.86 7.84 -12.94
CA VAL A 405 20.43 6.46 -13.19
C VAL A 405 21.62 5.56 -12.86
N GLU A 406 21.43 4.66 -11.91
CA GLU A 406 22.44 3.72 -11.45
C GLU A 406 21.94 2.29 -11.62
N SER A 407 22.82 1.39 -12.05
CA SER A 407 22.54 -0.03 -12.29
C SER A 407 23.68 -0.88 -11.76
N THR A 408 23.39 -2.11 -11.36
CA THR A 408 24.42 -3.11 -11.02
C THR A 408 25.17 -3.63 -12.24
N ALA A 409 24.59 -3.45 -13.45
CA ALA A 409 25.18 -3.84 -14.73
C ALA A 409 25.37 -2.61 -15.65
N THR A 410 26.09 -2.80 -16.77
CA THR A 410 26.34 -1.71 -17.73
C THR A 410 25.04 -1.26 -18.40
N ILE A 411 24.71 0.03 -18.29
CA ILE A 411 23.60 0.67 -18.99
C ILE A 411 24.03 0.91 -20.45
N GLU A 412 23.37 0.24 -21.37
CA GLU A 412 23.66 0.34 -22.81
C GLU A 412 23.00 1.56 -23.44
N MET A 413 21.71 1.81 -23.03
CA MET A 413 20.88 2.87 -23.57
C MET A 413 19.92 3.39 -22.50
N ILE A 414 19.70 4.70 -22.46
CA ILE A 414 18.61 5.34 -21.74
C ILE A 414 17.82 6.16 -22.75
N THR A 415 16.53 5.88 -22.88
CA THR A 415 15.60 6.65 -23.73
C THR A 415 14.50 7.24 -22.84
N ILE A 416 14.29 8.55 -22.90
CA ILE A 416 13.16 9.20 -22.24
C ILE A 416 12.12 9.48 -23.31
N VAL A 417 10.90 9.05 -23.07
CA VAL A 417 9.75 9.32 -23.94
C VAL A 417 8.69 10.08 -23.16
N ASP A 418 7.93 10.93 -23.87
CA ASP A 418 6.71 11.52 -23.32
C ASP A 418 5.56 10.49 -23.30
N LEU A 419 4.43 10.87 -22.72
CA LEU A 419 3.26 10.00 -22.60
C LEU A 419 2.66 9.58 -23.96
N ALA A 420 2.97 10.31 -25.05
CA ALA A 420 2.61 9.93 -26.42
C ALA A 420 3.64 8.98 -27.07
N GLY A 421 4.62 8.49 -26.30
CA GLY A 421 5.69 7.63 -26.81
C GLY A 421 6.75 8.35 -27.66
N ARG A 422 6.69 9.69 -27.76
CA ARG A 422 7.67 10.45 -28.54
C ARG A 422 9.00 10.56 -27.77
N LYS A 423 10.07 10.20 -28.41
CA LYS A 423 11.41 10.28 -27.85
C LYS A 423 11.80 11.76 -27.58
N VAL A 424 12.10 12.03 -26.31
CA VAL A 424 12.53 13.36 -25.84
C VAL A 424 14.04 13.40 -25.63
N LEU A 425 14.62 12.32 -25.13
CA LEU A 425 16.06 12.21 -24.89
C LEU A 425 16.52 10.76 -25.16
N GLU A 426 17.73 10.59 -25.69
CA GLU A 426 18.37 9.29 -25.82
C GLU A 426 19.85 9.42 -25.58
N ILE A 427 20.41 8.59 -24.71
CA ILE A 427 21.86 8.51 -24.46
C ILE A 427 22.30 7.04 -24.34
N ALA A 428 23.56 6.78 -24.65
CA ALA A 428 24.20 5.47 -24.51
C ALA A 428 25.40 5.59 -23.56
N PRO A 429 25.21 5.55 -22.24
CA PRO A 429 26.25 5.85 -21.26
C PRO A 429 27.38 4.81 -21.26
N LYS A 430 27.08 3.54 -21.55
CA LYS A 430 28.02 2.41 -21.52
C LYS A 430 28.75 2.30 -20.19
N ASN A 431 28.09 2.60 -19.10
CA ASN A 431 28.59 2.57 -17.74
C ASN A 431 27.43 2.16 -16.81
N SER A 432 27.72 1.74 -15.60
CA SER A 432 26.72 1.41 -14.58
C SER A 432 26.09 2.63 -13.92
N LEU A 433 26.63 3.84 -14.13
CA LEU A 433 26.12 5.11 -13.62
C LEU A 433 25.98 6.11 -14.78
N ALA A 434 24.84 6.77 -14.88
CA ALA A 434 24.59 7.84 -15.84
C ALA A 434 23.98 9.07 -15.15
N GLU A 435 24.51 10.27 -15.49
CA GLU A 435 23.93 11.55 -15.12
C GLU A 435 23.28 12.19 -16.35
N LEU A 436 21.98 12.50 -16.26
CA LEU A 436 21.23 13.14 -17.35
C LEU A 436 20.89 14.59 -16.95
N ASN A 437 21.13 15.51 -17.87
CA ASN A 437 20.69 16.88 -17.72
C ASN A 437 19.30 17.04 -18.36
N LEU A 438 18.31 17.33 -17.55
CA LEU A 438 16.91 17.47 -17.95
C LEU A 438 16.41 18.93 -17.89
N SER A 439 17.32 19.91 -17.75
CA SER A 439 16.98 21.33 -17.61
C SER A 439 16.18 21.91 -18.78
N THR A 440 16.29 21.30 -19.97
CA THR A 440 15.58 21.72 -21.18
C THR A 440 14.22 21.04 -21.36
N MET A 441 13.89 20.05 -20.52
CA MET A 441 12.63 19.35 -20.59
C MET A 441 11.54 20.14 -19.85
N SER A 442 10.34 20.16 -20.41
CA SER A 442 9.16 20.74 -19.75
C SER A 442 8.77 19.96 -18.51
N SER A 443 8.13 20.63 -17.54
CA SER A 443 7.51 19.93 -16.41
C SER A 443 6.43 18.98 -16.92
N GLY A 444 6.40 17.76 -16.36
CA GLY A 444 5.47 16.73 -16.80
C GLY A 444 5.90 15.33 -16.37
N VAL A 445 5.13 14.33 -16.79
CA VAL A 445 5.41 12.91 -16.58
C VAL A 445 6.04 12.32 -17.85
N TYR A 446 7.06 11.51 -17.69
CA TYR A 446 7.81 10.86 -18.75
C TYR A 446 8.08 9.41 -18.38
N MET A 447 8.35 8.57 -19.38
CA MET A 447 8.81 7.20 -19.19
C MET A 447 10.30 7.13 -19.55
N VAL A 448 11.09 6.54 -18.68
CA VAL A 448 12.52 6.28 -18.88
C VAL A 448 12.73 4.81 -19.19
N ILE A 449 13.11 4.52 -20.41
CA ILE A 449 13.43 3.16 -20.87
C ILE A 449 14.94 2.97 -20.75
N ILE A 450 15.35 2.01 -19.93
CA ILE A 450 16.76 1.74 -19.64
C ILE A 450 17.08 0.35 -20.20
N THR A 451 18.06 0.26 -21.11
CA THR A 451 18.55 -1.01 -21.65
C THR A 451 19.86 -1.38 -21.00
N SER A 452 19.95 -2.58 -20.43
CA SER A 452 21.13 -3.13 -19.77
C SER A 452 21.18 -4.63 -20.02
N GLU A 453 22.35 -5.17 -20.44
CA GLU A 453 22.54 -6.58 -20.80
C GLU A 453 21.51 -7.12 -21.81
N GLY A 454 21.12 -6.28 -22.80
CA GLY A 454 20.13 -6.60 -23.81
C GLY A 454 18.68 -6.62 -23.29
N LYS A 455 18.44 -6.34 -22.02
CA LYS A 455 17.13 -6.26 -21.39
C LYS A 455 16.72 -4.80 -21.19
N LYS A 456 15.40 -4.54 -21.11
CA LYS A 456 14.85 -3.20 -20.93
C LYS A 456 14.13 -3.11 -19.59
N ALA A 457 14.33 -2.03 -18.86
CA ALA A 457 13.54 -1.60 -17.73
C ALA A 457 12.85 -0.29 -18.07
N VAL A 458 11.61 -0.11 -17.63
CA VAL A 458 10.85 1.14 -17.82
C VAL A 458 10.52 1.70 -16.45
N LYS A 459 10.80 2.99 -16.23
CA LYS A 459 10.52 3.70 -14.98
C LYS A 459 9.83 5.03 -15.24
N LYS A 460 8.87 5.39 -14.39
CA LYS A 460 8.18 6.70 -14.42
C LYS A 460 9.13 7.79 -13.91
N LEU A 461 9.15 8.92 -14.60
CA LEU A 461 9.90 10.12 -14.23
C LEU A 461 8.94 11.30 -14.11
N VAL A 462 8.97 11.99 -12.98
CA VAL A 462 8.25 13.25 -12.77
C VAL A 462 9.23 14.40 -12.86
N LYS A 463 9.09 15.25 -13.90
CA LYS A 463 9.89 16.47 -14.11
C LYS A 463 9.13 17.66 -13.53
N GLN A 464 9.75 18.39 -12.62
CA GLN A 464 9.26 19.63 -12.04
C GLN A 464 9.97 20.85 -12.61
#